data_dbefebc9e9256e58be652c5742fd473a
#
_entry.id   dbefebc9e9256e58be652c5742fd473a
#
_cell.length_a   1.000
_cell.length_b   1.000
_cell.length_c   1.000
_cell.angle_alpha   90.00
_cell.angle_beta   90.00
_cell.angle_gamma   90.00
#
_symmetry.space_group_name_H-M   'P 1'
#
loop_
_entity.id
_entity.type
_entity.pdbx_description
1 polymer ?
#
loop_
_entity_poly.entity_id
_entity_poly.type
_entity_poly.pdbx_seq_one_letter_code
_entity_poly.pdbx_strand_id
1 'polypeptide(L)'
;MLCIGETQQEYELGVTDDVCALQLAKALEGVTAAEMANIVVAYEPVWAIGTGLVCPADVAQRVHASIRQRLRATYDSSVADSCRILYGGSVNPSVIDGLMRQSDIDGVLVGGASLDAATFGQIAAFHTGWWRTRSFLKKVFRR
;
A
#
# COMPACT_ATOMS: atom_id res chain seq x y z
N MET A 1 10.26 6.88 -2.91
CA MET A 1 8.88 6.38 -2.74
C MET A 1 8.06 6.90 -3.91
N LEU A 2 7.27 6.06 -4.55
CA LEU A 2 6.36 6.40 -5.65
C LEU A 2 4.94 6.37 -5.11
N CYS A 3 4.25 7.52 -5.12
CA CYS A 3 2.86 7.64 -4.70
C CYS A 3 1.95 7.59 -5.94
N ILE A 4 0.94 6.73 -5.90
CA ILE A 4 -0.08 6.57 -6.94
C ILE A 4 -1.45 6.44 -6.29
N GLY A 5 -2.50 6.87 -6.98
CA GLY A 5 -3.87 6.75 -6.50
C GLY A 5 -4.83 7.57 -7.33
N GLU A 6 -6.08 7.22 -7.24
CA GLU A 6 -7.17 7.84 -7.98
C GLU A 6 -7.84 8.98 -7.21
N THR A 7 -8.46 9.88 -7.95
CA THR A 7 -9.37 10.91 -7.43
C THR A 7 -10.71 10.29 -7.03
N GLN A 8 -11.53 11.06 -6.31
CA GLN A 8 -12.89 10.63 -5.96
C GLN A 8 -13.73 10.31 -7.19
N GLN A 9 -13.66 11.16 -8.22
CA GLN A 9 -14.41 10.94 -9.46
C GLN A 9 -14.02 9.64 -10.16
N GLU A 10 -12.73 9.34 -10.23
CA GLU A 10 -12.22 8.09 -10.80
C GLU A 10 -12.63 6.87 -9.99
N TYR A 11 -12.66 7.00 -8.64
CA TYR A 11 -13.16 5.96 -7.76
C TYR A 11 -14.64 5.67 -7.99
N GLU A 12 -15.48 6.73 -8.08
CA GLU A 12 -16.92 6.61 -8.35
C GLU A 12 -17.21 6.01 -9.74
N LEU A 13 -16.36 6.29 -10.73
CA LEU A 13 -16.43 5.69 -12.07
C LEU A 13 -15.93 4.23 -12.11
N GLY A 14 -15.33 3.73 -11.02
CA GLY A 14 -14.83 2.36 -10.95
C GLY A 14 -13.55 2.10 -11.77
N VAL A 15 -12.78 3.15 -12.10
CA VAL A 15 -11.56 3.06 -12.93
C VAL A 15 -10.26 3.08 -12.13
N THR A 16 -10.32 2.86 -10.81
CA THR A 16 -9.16 2.86 -9.90
C THR A 16 -7.99 2.04 -10.43
N ASP A 17 -8.25 0.79 -10.87
CA ASP A 17 -7.21 -0.13 -11.33
C ASP A 17 -6.52 0.37 -12.60
N ASP A 18 -7.25 1.01 -13.51
CA ASP A 18 -6.71 1.57 -14.76
C ASP A 18 -5.89 2.83 -14.49
N VAL A 19 -6.35 3.70 -13.57
CA VAL A 19 -5.62 4.90 -13.14
C VAL A 19 -4.31 4.52 -12.49
N CYS A 20 -4.32 3.60 -11.51
CA CYS A 20 -3.12 3.13 -10.85
C CYS A 20 -2.17 2.44 -11.83
N ALA A 21 -2.68 1.64 -12.77
CA ALA A 21 -1.87 0.98 -13.79
C ALA A 21 -1.17 2.00 -14.72
N LEU A 22 -1.88 3.04 -15.14
CA LEU A 22 -1.32 4.10 -16.00
C LEU A 22 -0.25 4.92 -15.25
N GLN A 23 -0.53 5.31 -14.01
CA GLN A 23 0.42 6.06 -13.18
C GLN A 23 1.69 5.23 -12.94
N LEU A 24 1.52 3.95 -12.61
CA LEU A 24 2.64 3.02 -12.39
C LEU A 24 3.48 2.86 -13.65
N ALA A 25 2.86 2.60 -14.80
CA ALA A 25 3.55 2.42 -16.07
C ALA A 25 4.37 3.65 -16.47
N LYS A 26 3.79 4.85 -16.33
CA LYS A 26 4.48 6.11 -16.64
C LYS A 26 5.65 6.39 -15.70
N ALA A 27 5.45 6.16 -14.39
CA ALA A 27 6.47 6.46 -13.39
C ALA A 27 7.65 5.48 -13.42
N LEU A 28 7.41 4.24 -13.87
CA LEU A 28 8.43 3.19 -13.96
C LEU A 28 9.01 3.03 -15.38
N GLU A 29 8.66 3.91 -16.31
CA GLU A 29 9.23 3.88 -17.66
C GLU A 29 10.76 4.01 -17.59
N GLY A 30 11.48 3.05 -18.18
CA GLY A 30 12.93 2.98 -18.17
C GLY A 30 13.58 2.52 -16.86
N VAL A 31 12.81 2.26 -15.81
CA VAL A 31 13.32 1.70 -14.55
C VAL A 31 13.60 0.21 -14.70
N THR A 32 14.82 -0.20 -14.40
CA THR A 32 15.25 -1.60 -14.47
C THR A 32 14.80 -2.42 -13.25
N ALA A 33 14.74 -3.76 -13.37
CA ALA A 33 14.45 -4.66 -12.28
C ALA A 33 15.43 -4.48 -11.08
N ALA A 34 16.69 -4.18 -11.35
CA ALA A 34 17.69 -3.93 -10.30
C ALA A 34 17.40 -2.64 -9.51
N GLU A 35 16.94 -1.60 -10.19
CA GLU A 35 16.61 -0.30 -9.57
C GLU A 35 15.33 -0.41 -8.72
N MET A 36 14.42 -1.34 -9.05
CA MET A 36 13.22 -1.60 -8.25
C MET A 36 13.52 -1.98 -6.80
N ALA A 37 14.71 -2.50 -6.50
CA ALA A 37 15.13 -2.78 -5.11
C ALA A 37 15.13 -1.53 -4.20
N ASN A 38 15.23 -0.34 -4.79
CA ASN A 38 15.25 0.95 -4.08
C ASN A 38 13.89 1.67 -4.11
N ILE A 39 12.86 1.07 -4.73
CA ILE A 39 11.55 1.68 -4.89
C ILE A 39 10.55 1.07 -3.90
N VAL A 40 9.81 1.96 -3.24
CA VAL A 40 8.63 1.63 -2.45
C VAL A 40 7.45 2.31 -3.12
N VAL A 41 6.36 1.59 -3.35
CA VAL A 41 5.11 2.14 -3.89
C VAL A 41 4.19 2.49 -2.72
N ALA A 42 3.49 3.61 -2.80
CA ALA A 42 2.42 3.98 -1.88
C ALA A 42 1.11 4.16 -2.67
N TYR A 43 0.09 3.38 -2.33
CA TYR A 43 -1.26 3.61 -2.81
C TYR A 43 -1.96 4.65 -1.94
N GLU A 44 -2.26 5.78 -2.53
CA GLU A 44 -2.86 6.94 -1.89
C GLU A 44 -4.20 7.27 -2.55
N PRO A 45 -5.33 6.66 -2.13
CA PRO A 45 -6.64 7.07 -2.61
C PRO A 45 -6.88 8.54 -2.24
N VAL A 46 -6.82 9.46 -3.21
CA VAL A 46 -6.83 10.91 -2.96
C VAL A 46 -8.07 11.34 -2.19
N TRP A 47 -9.20 10.68 -2.45
CA TRP A 47 -10.47 10.91 -1.76
C TRP A 47 -10.47 10.55 -0.27
N ALA A 48 -9.50 9.74 0.18
CA ALA A 48 -9.35 9.33 1.58
C ALA A 48 -8.18 10.05 2.29
N ILE A 49 -7.55 11.08 1.68
CA ILE A 49 -6.44 11.83 2.28
C ILE A 49 -6.97 13.11 2.92
N GLY A 50 -6.94 13.20 4.26
CA GLY A 50 -7.31 14.41 5.00
C GLY A 50 -8.80 14.77 4.95
N THR A 51 -9.65 13.93 4.36
CA THR A 51 -11.10 14.15 4.20
C THR A 51 -11.92 13.59 5.35
N GLY A 52 -11.32 12.76 6.20
CA GLY A 52 -12.03 11.96 7.21
C GLY A 52 -12.66 10.69 6.67
N LEU A 53 -12.66 10.49 5.36
CA LEU A 53 -13.12 9.24 4.75
C LEU A 53 -12.04 8.16 4.91
N VAL A 54 -12.47 6.93 5.15
CA VAL A 54 -11.58 5.77 5.30
C VAL A 54 -11.86 4.82 4.16
N CYS A 55 -10.83 4.45 3.42
CA CYS A 55 -10.92 3.38 2.44
C CYS A 55 -11.06 2.04 3.18
N PRO A 56 -12.10 1.23 2.89
CA PRO A 56 -12.25 -0.10 3.48
C PRO A 56 -11.01 -0.97 3.21
N ALA A 57 -10.63 -1.80 4.19
CA ALA A 57 -9.40 -2.58 4.10
C ALA A 57 -9.42 -3.62 2.96
N ASP A 58 -10.57 -4.17 2.62
CA ASP A 58 -10.78 -5.08 1.50
C ASP A 58 -10.64 -4.36 0.15
N VAL A 59 -11.13 -3.12 0.04
CA VAL A 59 -10.94 -2.27 -1.15
C VAL A 59 -9.45 -1.93 -1.32
N ALA A 60 -8.79 -1.48 -0.25
CA ALA A 60 -7.35 -1.24 -0.26
C ALA A 60 -6.56 -2.49 -0.65
N GLN A 61 -6.92 -3.67 -0.09
CA GLN A 61 -6.31 -4.96 -0.44
C GLN A 61 -6.44 -5.27 -1.93
N ARG A 62 -7.62 -5.10 -2.50
CA ARG A 62 -7.85 -5.36 -3.94
C ARG A 62 -6.93 -4.51 -4.81
N VAL A 63 -6.82 -3.21 -4.51
CA VAL A 63 -5.96 -2.30 -5.28
C VAL A 63 -4.48 -2.65 -5.09
N HIS A 64 -4.03 -2.96 -3.87
CA HIS A 64 -2.66 -3.42 -3.60
C HIS A 64 -2.32 -4.70 -4.36
N ALA A 65 -3.24 -5.66 -4.40
CA ALA A 65 -3.06 -6.90 -5.18
C ALA A 65 -2.94 -6.62 -6.68
N SER A 66 -3.76 -5.69 -7.21
CA SER A 66 -3.70 -5.25 -8.62
C SER A 66 -2.35 -4.60 -8.93
N ILE A 67 -1.87 -3.68 -8.08
CA ILE A 67 -0.54 -3.05 -8.22
C ILE A 67 0.57 -4.12 -8.22
N ARG A 68 0.53 -5.07 -7.28
CA ARG A 68 1.52 -6.16 -7.20
C ARG A 68 1.48 -7.05 -8.44
N GLN A 69 0.30 -7.34 -8.97
CA GLN A 69 0.15 -8.09 -10.20
C GLN A 69 0.74 -7.35 -11.41
N ARG A 70 0.57 -6.02 -11.48
CA ARG A 70 1.18 -5.19 -12.52
C ARG A 70 2.70 -5.20 -12.44
N LEU A 71 3.27 -5.09 -11.24
CA LEU A 71 4.73 -5.21 -11.04
C LEU A 71 5.24 -6.58 -11.51
N ARG A 72 4.49 -7.67 -11.23
CA ARG A 72 4.84 -9.01 -11.69
C ARG A 72 4.79 -9.16 -13.20
N ALA A 73 3.83 -8.52 -13.85
CA ALA A 73 3.71 -8.53 -15.30
C ALA A 73 4.76 -7.68 -16.00
N THR A 74 5.19 -6.57 -15.37
CA THR A 74 6.18 -5.64 -15.94
C THR A 74 7.61 -6.15 -15.77
N TYR A 75 7.90 -6.77 -14.64
CA TYR A 75 9.23 -7.29 -14.27
C TYR A 75 9.17 -8.82 -14.13
N ASP A 76 9.03 -9.30 -12.91
CA ASP A 76 8.88 -10.71 -12.56
C ASP A 76 8.30 -10.88 -11.14
N SER A 77 8.14 -12.14 -10.72
CA SER A 77 7.64 -12.47 -9.39
C SER A 77 8.58 -12.03 -8.27
N SER A 78 9.90 -12.10 -8.48
CA SER A 78 10.90 -11.74 -7.48
C SER A 78 10.83 -10.24 -7.15
N VAL A 79 10.78 -9.40 -8.17
CA VAL A 79 10.61 -7.94 -8.02
C VAL A 79 9.28 -7.63 -7.36
N ALA A 80 8.17 -8.22 -7.84
CA ALA A 80 6.84 -7.96 -7.30
C ALA A 80 6.71 -8.35 -5.82
N ASP A 81 7.30 -9.48 -5.43
CA ASP A 81 7.23 -10.00 -4.05
C ASP A 81 8.17 -9.24 -3.09
N SER A 82 9.24 -8.64 -3.61
CA SER A 82 10.19 -7.84 -2.82
C SER A 82 9.81 -6.36 -2.71
N CYS A 83 9.07 -5.81 -3.68
CA CYS A 83 8.62 -4.43 -3.66
C CYS A 83 7.59 -4.23 -2.54
N ARG A 84 7.84 -3.26 -1.66
CA ARG A 84 6.90 -2.88 -0.62
C ARG A 84 5.83 -1.97 -1.20
N ILE A 85 4.56 -2.30 -0.90
CA ILE A 85 3.41 -1.50 -1.29
C ILE A 85 2.72 -1.04 0.00
N LEU A 86 2.75 0.28 0.25
CA LEU A 86 2.20 0.90 1.44
C LEU A 86 0.82 1.49 1.15
N TYR A 87 -0.06 1.46 2.14
CA TYR A 87 -1.32 2.20 2.10
C TYR A 87 -1.12 3.61 2.67
N GLY A 88 -1.48 4.65 1.91
CA GLY A 88 -1.28 6.05 2.25
C GLY A 88 -2.56 6.89 2.36
N GLY A 89 -3.74 6.27 2.44
CA GLY A 89 -4.98 6.97 2.81
C GLY A 89 -5.06 7.28 4.30
N SER A 90 -6.25 7.61 4.81
CA SER A 90 -6.46 7.87 6.24
C SER A 90 -6.12 6.64 7.09
N VAL A 91 -5.17 6.79 8.00
CA VAL A 91 -4.75 5.77 8.96
C VAL A 91 -4.93 6.30 10.37
N ASN A 92 -5.57 5.52 11.23
CA ASN A 92 -5.75 5.81 12.65
C ASN A 92 -5.74 4.50 13.47
N PRO A 93 -5.71 4.55 14.81
CA PRO A 93 -5.65 3.34 15.64
C PRO A 93 -6.81 2.35 15.45
N SER A 94 -7.97 2.80 14.99
CA SER A 94 -9.14 1.92 14.81
C SER A 94 -9.10 1.11 13.51
N VAL A 95 -8.35 1.55 12.50
CA VAL A 95 -8.31 0.89 11.18
C VAL A 95 -7.00 0.15 10.90
N ILE A 96 -5.92 0.48 11.61
CA ILE A 96 -4.58 -0.05 11.33
C ILE A 96 -4.53 -1.58 11.37
N ASP A 97 -5.17 -2.21 12.33
CA ASP A 97 -5.19 -3.67 12.46
C ASP A 97 -5.85 -4.35 11.26
N GLY A 98 -6.94 -3.76 10.75
CA GLY A 98 -7.65 -4.24 9.56
C GLY A 98 -6.79 -4.17 8.30
N LEU A 99 -6.08 -3.06 8.11
CA LEU A 99 -5.15 -2.86 7.00
C LEU A 99 -3.97 -3.83 7.08
N MET A 100 -3.34 -3.94 8.23
CA MET A 100 -2.14 -4.77 8.40
C MET A 100 -2.40 -6.28 8.38
N ARG A 101 -3.66 -6.71 8.42
CA ARG A 101 -4.07 -8.11 8.20
C ARG A 101 -4.11 -8.50 6.73
N GLN A 102 -4.13 -7.53 5.83
CA GLN A 102 -4.21 -7.78 4.40
C GLN A 102 -2.90 -8.34 3.84
N SER A 103 -3.00 -9.24 2.85
CA SER A 103 -1.85 -9.99 2.34
C SER A 103 -0.89 -9.14 1.50
N ASP A 104 -1.41 -8.12 0.81
CA ASP A 104 -0.66 -7.29 -0.12
C ASP A 104 -0.34 -5.89 0.40
N ILE A 105 -0.84 -5.53 1.60
CA ILE A 105 -0.49 -4.29 2.29
C ILE A 105 0.74 -4.55 3.15
N ASP A 106 1.90 -4.00 2.75
CA ASP A 106 3.18 -4.23 3.42
C ASP A 106 3.46 -3.25 4.56
N GLY A 107 2.66 -2.20 4.67
CA GLY A 107 2.78 -1.15 5.68
C GLY A 107 1.88 0.03 5.37
N VAL A 108 2.07 1.11 6.12
CA VAL A 108 1.28 2.33 5.95
C VAL A 108 2.18 3.56 5.84
N LEU A 109 1.72 4.55 5.09
CA LEU A 109 2.28 5.90 5.02
C LEU A 109 1.35 6.83 5.81
N VAL A 110 1.82 7.29 6.97
CA VAL A 110 0.99 8.05 7.92
C VAL A 110 1.26 9.54 7.78
N GLY A 111 0.24 10.31 7.42
CA GLY A 111 0.30 11.76 7.33
C GLY A 111 0.00 12.44 8.67
N GLY A 112 -1.11 13.19 8.76
CA GLY A 112 -1.46 14.02 9.93
C GLY A 112 -1.45 13.30 11.28
N ALA A 113 -1.84 12.04 11.33
CA ALA A 113 -1.82 11.25 12.57
C ALA A 113 -0.39 11.00 13.12
N SER A 114 0.67 11.20 12.31
CA SER A 114 2.07 11.10 12.75
C SER A 114 2.53 12.32 13.55
N LEU A 115 1.78 13.42 13.54
CA LEU A 115 2.10 14.64 14.29
C LEU A 115 1.74 14.54 15.78
N ASP A 116 0.91 13.57 16.17
CA ASP A 116 0.59 13.27 17.56
C ASP A 116 1.29 11.97 17.98
N ALA A 117 2.21 12.08 18.95
CA ALA A 117 3.05 10.96 19.37
C ALA A 117 2.24 9.80 19.97
N ALA A 118 1.14 10.06 20.66
CA ALA A 118 0.31 9.04 21.28
C ALA A 118 -0.46 8.26 20.20
N THR A 119 -1.08 8.96 19.27
CA THR A 119 -1.80 8.37 18.13
C THR A 119 -0.84 7.57 17.23
N PHE A 120 0.31 8.14 16.89
CA PHE A 120 1.31 7.45 16.08
C PHE A 120 1.86 6.22 16.78
N GLY A 121 2.10 6.31 18.11
CA GLY A 121 2.50 5.17 18.92
C GLY A 121 1.49 4.01 18.89
N GLN A 122 0.19 4.32 18.94
CA GLN A 122 -0.88 3.31 18.83
C GLN A 122 -0.92 2.68 17.42
N ILE A 123 -0.74 3.48 16.37
CA ILE A 123 -0.65 2.97 14.99
C ILE A 123 0.56 2.05 14.86
N ALA A 124 1.73 2.44 15.36
CA ALA A 124 2.95 1.64 15.29
C ALA A 124 2.88 0.35 16.13
N ALA A 125 2.11 0.38 17.22
CA ALA A 125 1.88 -0.76 18.10
C ALA A 125 0.71 -1.66 17.64
N PHE A 126 0.28 -1.58 16.38
CA PHE A 126 -0.83 -2.37 15.85
C PHE A 126 -0.74 -3.86 16.26
N HIS A 127 -1.91 -4.47 16.51
CA HIS A 127 -1.95 -5.83 17.02
C HIS A 127 -1.53 -6.83 15.94
N THR A 128 -0.34 -7.36 16.14
CA THR A 128 0.25 -8.36 15.27
C THR A 128 -0.32 -9.75 15.47
N GLY A 129 -1.42 -9.95 16.13
CA GLY A 129 -2.14 -11.18 16.37
C GLY A 129 -1.53 -12.46 15.74
N TRP A 130 -2.31 -13.48 15.55
CA TRP A 130 -1.95 -14.80 15.03
C TRP A 130 -1.18 -14.81 13.66
N TRP A 131 -1.25 -13.77 12.85
CA TRP A 131 -0.58 -13.69 11.55
C TRP A 131 0.93 -13.41 11.62
N ARG A 132 1.43 -12.91 12.76
CA ARG A 132 2.88 -12.65 12.96
C ARG A 132 3.72 -13.92 12.82
N THR A 133 3.15 -15.09 13.07
CA THR A 133 3.87 -16.39 13.02
C THR A 133 3.97 -16.99 11.61
N ARG A 134 3.12 -16.63 10.65
CA ARG A 134 3.14 -17.24 9.31
C ARG A 134 3.54 -16.31 8.18
N SER A 135 3.10 -15.06 8.18
CA SER A 135 3.35 -14.14 7.06
C SER A 135 4.58 -13.27 7.29
N PHE A 136 4.78 -12.78 8.52
CA PHE A 136 5.92 -11.92 8.85
C PHE A 136 7.25 -12.71 8.75
N LEU A 137 7.30 -13.93 9.22
CA LEU A 137 8.48 -14.78 9.07
C LEU A 137 8.79 -15.10 7.60
N LYS A 138 7.77 -15.27 6.75
CA LYS A 138 7.98 -15.42 5.30
C LYS A 138 8.48 -14.13 4.63
N LYS A 139 8.09 -12.94 5.11
CA LYS A 139 8.54 -11.65 4.54
C LYS A 139 9.90 -11.20 5.08
N VAL A 140 10.24 -11.51 6.33
CA VAL A 140 11.52 -11.11 6.96
C VAL A 140 12.67 -12.06 6.59
N PHE A 141 12.38 -13.35 6.35
CA PHE A 141 13.40 -14.37 6.01
C PHE A 141 13.47 -14.71 4.52
N ARG A 142 12.74 -14.01 3.64
CA ARG A 142 13.04 -14.02 2.21
C ARG A 142 14.16 -13.00 1.94
N ARG A 143 15.36 -13.39 2.25
CA ARG A 143 16.59 -12.85 1.66
C ARG A 143 17.09 -13.83 0.62
#